data_ca028e56454358eeb7379ea79a8afa87
#
_entry.id   ca028e56454358eeb7379ea79a8afa87
#
_cell.length_a   1.000
_cell.length_b   1.000
_cell.length_c   1.000
_cell.angle_alpha   90.00
_cell.angle_beta   90.00
_cell.angle_gamma   90.00
#
_symmetry.space_group_name_H-M   'P 1'
#
loop_
_entity.id
_entity.type
_entity.pdbx_description
1 polymer ?
#
loop_
_entity_poly.entity_id
_entity_poly.type
_entity_poly.pdbx_seq_one_letter_code
_entity_poly.pdbx_strand_id
1 'polypeptide(L)'
;MTNEAPGVGANPDQSLLEDGDDLLDWSALQAWITTSTVPGVGPVVASRRLAGGTQNNLFELTREDGSTTVLRRPPRHPRPESDKTMLREARVLTAIEGHGVPQPICHAVCDDPGVIGTCFYVMSAVGGFAPVGDLPGRYATDPEWRHRLGLAMVDAIAALARVRPAEVGLGDLGRPDGWLERQVGRWRRQLESYKAFDGYDGPDLPEVERVGDWLEAHRPDDFTLGIIHGDYHLANVMASHDRPELTAVLDWELTTLGDPRLDLAWLLTTSGGVGSFETMANGFPTTDELVSRYGEGTGLRMDDLTWWRALACYKLGIILEGTNARAAAGRAPVEIGHDLHGRAVDLFTQASGLIDRH
;
A
#
# COMPACT_ATOMS: atom_id res chain seq x y z
N MET A 1 42.75 -31.37 -32.28
CA MET A 1 42.01 -31.00 -31.07
C MET A 1 41.97 -29.49 -31.02
N THR A 2 40.95 -28.93 -31.63
CA THR A 2 40.69 -27.48 -31.71
C THR A 2 39.79 -27.12 -30.55
N ASN A 3 40.30 -26.28 -29.67
CA ASN A 3 39.64 -25.73 -28.49
C ASN A 3 38.80 -24.53 -28.96
N GLU A 4 37.52 -24.71 -29.22
CA GLU A 4 36.60 -23.59 -29.46
C GLU A 4 36.18 -23.03 -28.10
N ALA A 5 36.43 -21.73 -27.91
CA ALA A 5 35.93 -20.95 -26.81
C ALA A 5 34.39 -20.81 -26.94
N PRO A 6 33.61 -20.88 -25.83
CA PRO A 6 32.17 -20.69 -25.91
C PRO A 6 31.85 -19.24 -26.29
N GLY A 7 31.01 -19.11 -27.32
CA GLY A 7 30.58 -17.82 -27.86
C GLY A 7 29.81 -16.97 -26.83
N VAL A 8 30.16 -15.71 -26.76
CA VAL A 8 29.45 -14.64 -26.11
C VAL A 8 28.13 -14.45 -26.85
N GLY A 9 27.00 -14.69 -26.18
CA GLY A 9 25.67 -14.34 -26.72
C GLY A 9 24.63 -15.46 -26.68
N ALA A 10 24.52 -16.22 -25.58
CA ALA A 10 23.32 -17.03 -25.36
C ALA A 10 22.18 -16.10 -24.93
N ASN A 11 21.18 -15.93 -25.80
CA ASN A 11 19.86 -15.47 -25.37
C ASN A 11 19.42 -16.38 -24.19
N PRO A 12 18.85 -15.85 -23.09
CA PRO A 12 18.34 -16.69 -22.01
C PRO A 12 17.39 -17.73 -22.62
N ASP A 13 17.48 -18.97 -22.11
CA ASP A 13 16.59 -20.04 -22.52
C ASP A 13 15.14 -19.58 -22.30
N GLN A 14 14.41 -19.36 -23.39
CA GLN A 14 13.02 -18.86 -23.34
C GLN A 14 12.08 -19.77 -22.53
N SER A 15 12.50 -21.00 -22.22
CA SER A 15 11.76 -21.94 -21.37
C SER A 15 11.73 -21.55 -19.88
N LEU A 16 12.62 -20.64 -19.43
CA LEU A 16 12.68 -20.12 -18.05
C LEU A 16 11.90 -18.83 -17.86
N LEU A 17 11.30 -18.30 -18.92
CA LEU A 17 10.47 -17.12 -18.92
C LEU A 17 9.02 -17.60 -18.85
N GLU A 18 8.42 -17.59 -17.64
CA GLU A 18 7.05 -18.07 -17.41
C GLU A 18 5.96 -17.22 -18.07
N ASP A 19 4.74 -17.73 -18.17
CA ASP A 19 3.53 -17.12 -18.73
C ASP A 19 3.34 -15.65 -18.29
N GLY A 20 3.54 -14.73 -19.19
CA GLY A 20 3.46 -13.28 -18.98
C GLY A 20 4.46 -12.50 -19.83
N ASP A 21 5.25 -13.18 -20.63
CA ASP A 21 6.33 -12.64 -21.44
C ASP A 21 5.93 -11.63 -22.50
N ASP A 22 4.67 -11.65 -22.91
CA ASP A 22 4.12 -10.66 -23.86
C ASP A 22 3.95 -9.25 -23.25
N LEU A 23 4.21 -9.10 -21.94
CA LEU A 23 4.22 -7.79 -21.26
C LEU A 23 5.61 -7.12 -21.26
N LEU A 24 6.68 -7.86 -21.56
CA LEU A 24 8.04 -7.37 -21.48
C LEU A 24 8.74 -7.58 -22.85
N ASP A 25 9.19 -6.49 -23.47
CA ASP A 25 10.19 -6.59 -24.54
C ASP A 25 11.55 -6.88 -23.90
N TRP A 26 11.94 -8.17 -23.92
CA TRP A 26 13.16 -8.65 -23.26
C TRP A 26 14.42 -8.03 -23.84
N SER A 27 14.47 -7.79 -25.15
CA SER A 27 15.64 -7.19 -25.78
C SER A 27 15.82 -5.74 -25.32
N ALA A 28 14.75 -4.96 -25.36
CA ALA A 28 14.77 -3.57 -24.93
C ALA A 28 15.00 -3.43 -23.42
N LEU A 29 14.38 -4.32 -22.60
CA LEU A 29 14.58 -4.34 -21.14
C LEU A 29 16.04 -4.66 -20.78
N GLN A 30 16.66 -5.66 -21.41
CA GLN A 30 18.06 -6.00 -21.19
C GLN A 30 19.00 -4.84 -21.55
N ALA A 31 18.77 -4.19 -22.69
CA ALA A 31 19.55 -3.02 -23.09
C ALA A 31 19.43 -1.89 -22.05
N TRP A 32 18.20 -1.62 -21.58
CA TRP A 32 17.96 -0.60 -20.58
C TRP A 32 18.61 -0.94 -19.24
N ILE A 33 18.47 -2.18 -18.75
CA ILE A 33 19.08 -2.64 -17.49
C ILE A 33 20.60 -2.47 -17.54
N THR A 34 21.24 -2.78 -18.68
CA THR A 34 22.70 -2.70 -18.84
C THR A 34 23.23 -1.27 -18.68
N THR A 35 22.42 -0.27 -19.00
CA THR A 35 22.78 1.16 -18.90
C THR A 35 22.23 1.85 -17.64
N SER A 36 21.42 1.14 -16.85
CA SER A 36 20.78 1.66 -15.64
C SER A 36 21.61 1.40 -14.37
N THR A 37 21.10 1.89 -13.23
CA THR A 37 21.68 1.67 -11.89
C THR A 37 21.18 0.39 -11.22
N VAL A 38 20.48 -0.49 -11.92
CA VAL A 38 19.99 -1.76 -11.40
C VAL A 38 21.16 -2.64 -10.98
N PRO A 39 21.23 -3.10 -9.72
CA PRO A 39 22.33 -3.91 -9.23
C PRO A 39 22.35 -5.29 -9.89
N GLY A 40 23.56 -5.93 -9.86
CA GLY A 40 23.83 -7.25 -10.39
C GLY A 40 24.73 -7.22 -11.64
N VAL A 41 25.29 -8.38 -11.96
CA VAL A 41 26.23 -8.56 -13.07
C VAL A 41 25.66 -9.51 -14.11
N GLY A 42 25.95 -9.24 -15.39
CA GLY A 42 25.49 -10.06 -16.50
C GLY A 42 24.02 -9.75 -16.91
N PRO A 43 23.47 -10.50 -17.86
CA PRO A 43 22.09 -10.36 -18.31
C PRO A 43 21.08 -10.87 -17.28
N VAL A 44 19.82 -10.50 -17.45
CA VAL A 44 18.70 -11.19 -16.78
C VAL A 44 18.57 -12.59 -17.42
N VAL A 45 18.68 -13.63 -16.62
CA VAL A 45 18.64 -15.02 -17.08
C VAL A 45 17.33 -15.73 -16.76
N ALA A 46 16.55 -15.18 -15.82
CA ALA A 46 15.22 -15.69 -15.48
C ALA A 46 14.30 -14.57 -15.03
N SER A 47 13.01 -14.76 -15.25
CA SER A 47 11.97 -13.92 -14.65
C SER A 47 10.82 -14.78 -14.12
N ARG A 48 10.19 -14.28 -13.07
CA ARG A 48 9.02 -14.90 -12.47
C ARG A 48 8.00 -13.83 -12.13
N ARG A 49 6.80 -13.96 -12.65
CA ARG A 49 5.69 -13.07 -12.24
C ARG A 49 5.31 -13.35 -10.80
N LEU A 50 5.29 -12.30 -9.97
CA LEU A 50 4.87 -12.41 -8.58
C LEU A 50 3.34 -12.34 -8.51
N ALA A 51 2.74 -13.28 -7.76
CA ALA A 51 1.31 -13.28 -7.47
C ALA A 51 0.99 -12.24 -6.37
N GLY A 52 -0.23 -11.68 -6.38
CA GLY A 52 -0.75 -10.86 -5.28
C GLY A 52 -1.02 -9.39 -5.61
N GLY A 53 -0.58 -8.87 -6.74
CA GLY A 53 -0.93 -7.50 -7.18
C GLY A 53 -2.20 -7.50 -8.04
N THR A 54 -3.28 -6.87 -7.58
CA THR A 54 -4.51 -6.74 -8.39
C THR A 54 -4.46 -5.60 -9.38
N GLN A 55 -3.62 -4.60 -9.17
CA GLN A 55 -3.57 -3.36 -9.96
C GLN A 55 -2.29 -3.23 -10.82
N ASN A 56 -1.15 -3.79 -10.39
CA ASN A 56 0.12 -3.69 -11.09
C ASN A 56 0.75 -5.08 -11.28
N ASN A 57 1.61 -5.20 -12.29
CA ASN A 57 2.36 -6.41 -12.54
C ASN A 57 3.75 -6.31 -11.92
N LEU A 58 4.14 -7.34 -11.18
CA LEU A 58 5.44 -7.48 -10.54
C LEU A 58 6.18 -8.66 -11.14
N PHE A 59 7.43 -8.44 -11.55
CA PHE A 59 8.30 -9.49 -12.07
C PHE A 59 9.59 -9.53 -11.26
N GLU A 60 9.87 -10.66 -10.64
CA GLU A 60 11.19 -10.93 -10.08
C GLU A 60 12.14 -11.23 -11.23
N LEU A 61 13.23 -10.51 -11.29
CA LEU A 61 14.27 -10.64 -12.32
C LEU A 61 15.53 -11.22 -11.66
N THR A 62 16.03 -12.33 -12.19
CA THR A 62 17.28 -12.95 -11.72
C THR A 62 18.39 -12.68 -12.74
N ARG A 63 19.51 -12.12 -12.27
CA ARG A 63 20.71 -11.87 -13.08
C ARG A 63 21.62 -13.09 -13.13
N GLU A 64 22.57 -13.11 -14.04
CA GLU A 64 23.55 -14.20 -14.24
C GLU A 64 24.38 -14.48 -12.96
N ASP A 65 24.66 -13.44 -12.16
CA ASP A 65 25.37 -13.57 -10.88
C ASP A 65 24.48 -14.08 -9.72
N GLY A 66 23.22 -14.41 -9.98
CA GLY A 66 22.22 -14.85 -9.00
C GLY A 66 21.55 -13.73 -8.21
N SER A 67 21.92 -12.47 -8.43
CA SER A 67 21.21 -11.34 -7.79
C SER A 67 19.79 -11.21 -8.31
N THR A 68 18.86 -10.82 -7.41
CA THR A 68 17.43 -10.64 -7.72
C THR A 68 16.97 -9.23 -7.48
N THR A 69 16.11 -8.73 -8.38
CA THR A 69 15.40 -7.46 -8.25
C THR A 69 13.95 -7.64 -8.69
N VAL A 70 13.11 -6.67 -8.39
CA VAL A 70 11.69 -6.70 -8.78
C VAL A 70 11.39 -5.52 -9.70
N LEU A 71 10.90 -5.82 -10.90
CA LEU A 71 10.34 -4.84 -11.82
C LEU A 71 8.85 -4.67 -11.52
N ARG A 72 8.41 -3.44 -11.31
CA ARG A 72 6.99 -3.08 -11.16
C ARG A 72 6.54 -2.21 -12.33
N ARG A 73 5.44 -2.61 -12.98
CA ARG A 73 4.84 -1.91 -14.10
C ARG A 73 3.31 -1.91 -14.01
N PRO A 74 2.62 -0.98 -14.68
CA PRO A 74 1.17 -1.00 -14.82
C PRO A 74 0.65 -2.30 -15.44
N PRO A 75 -0.66 -2.60 -15.30
CA PRO A 75 -1.29 -3.75 -15.95
C PRO A 75 -1.24 -3.63 -17.48
N ARG A 76 -1.59 -4.72 -18.18
CA ARG A 76 -1.65 -4.78 -19.65
C ARG A 76 -2.52 -3.68 -20.27
N HIS A 77 -3.63 -3.36 -19.62
CA HIS A 77 -4.56 -2.30 -20.02
C HIS A 77 -4.52 -1.19 -18.97
N PRO A 78 -3.52 -0.28 -19.05
CA PRO A 78 -3.33 0.75 -18.05
C PRO A 78 -4.45 1.80 -18.14
N ARG A 79 -4.78 2.39 -17.00
CA ARG A 79 -5.61 3.60 -16.97
C ARG A 79 -4.76 4.79 -17.45
N PRO A 80 -5.39 5.89 -17.93
CA PRO A 80 -4.65 7.06 -18.40
C PRO A 80 -3.61 7.63 -17.43
N GLU A 81 -3.84 7.46 -16.10
CA GLU A 81 -2.96 7.98 -15.06
C GLU A 81 -1.95 6.94 -14.54
N SER A 82 -1.93 5.72 -15.08
CA SER A 82 -1.10 4.62 -14.53
C SER A 82 0.39 4.94 -14.55
N ASP A 83 0.92 5.52 -15.64
CA ASP A 83 2.33 5.91 -15.75
C ASP A 83 2.68 7.00 -14.72
N LYS A 84 1.80 7.99 -14.53
CA LYS A 84 2.02 9.02 -13.50
C LYS A 84 2.02 8.43 -12.09
N THR A 85 1.13 7.48 -11.82
CA THR A 85 1.08 6.78 -10.53
C THR A 85 2.36 6.00 -10.30
N MET A 86 2.86 5.30 -11.32
CA MET A 86 4.11 4.53 -11.27
C MET A 86 5.32 5.41 -10.97
N LEU A 87 5.47 6.52 -11.70
CA LEU A 87 6.57 7.46 -11.49
C LEU A 87 6.48 8.16 -10.12
N ARG A 88 5.26 8.45 -9.66
CA ARG A 88 5.02 9.03 -8.34
C ARG A 88 5.38 8.06 -7.22
N GLU A 89 5.05 6.79 -7.34
CA GLU A 89 5.40 5.75 -6.38
C GLU A 89 6.92 5.58 -6.28
N ALA A 90 7.61 5.47 -7.41
CA ALA A 90 9.07 5.43 -7.47
C ALA A 90 9.73 6.65 -6.80
N ARG A 91 9.19 7.86 -7.04
CA ARG A 91 9.65 9.10 -6.41
C ARG A 91 9.49 9.05 -4.87
N VAL A 92 8.37 8.52 -4.38
CA VAL A 92 8.14 8.36 -2.93
C VAL A 92 9.19 7.41 -2.34
N LEU A 93 9.36 6.22 -2.92
CA LEU A 93 10.34 5.23 -2.47
C LEU A 93 11.75 5.82 -2.40
N THR A 94 12.16 6.54 -3.45
CA THR A 94 13.48 7.19 -3.48
C THR A 94 13.61 8.27 -2.40
N ALA A 95 12.55 9.05 -2.18
CA ALA A 95 12.59 10.18 -1.25
C ALA A 95 12.64 9.76 0.22
N ILE A 96 12.01 8.63 0.59
CA ILE A 96 11.98 8.14 1.97
C ILE A 96 13.12 7.17 2.30
N GLU A 97 13.99 6.86 1.33
CA GLU A 97 15.15 6.02 1.56
C GLU A 97 16.08 6.62 2.63
N GLY A 98 16.56 5.78 3.55
CA GLY A 98 17.43 6.20 4.65
C GLY A 98 16.73 6.90 5.83
N HIS A 99 15.43 7.11 5.78
CA HIS A 99 14.65 7.74 6.86
C HIS A 99 14.09 6.77 7.91
N GLY A 100 14.55 5.52 7.91
CA GLY A 100 14.14 4.51 8.90
C GLY A 100 12.79 3.86 8.62
N VAL A 101 12.18 4.13 7.48
CA VAL A 101 10.98 3.45 7.00
C VAL A 101 11.43 2.17 6.30
N PRO A 102 11.01 0.97 6.75
CA PRO A 102 11.30 -0.26 6.03
C PRO A 102 10.54 -0.27 4.70
N GLN A 103 11.26 -0.33 3.58
CA GLN A 103 10.66 -0.27 2.25
C GLN A 103 11.61 -0.86 1.20
N PRO A 104 11.12 -1.31 0.03
CA PRO A 104 11.99 -1.69 -1.07
C PRO A 104 12.83 -0.50 -1.56
N ILE A 105 14.10 -0.71 -1.83
CA ILE A 105 14.97 0.32 -2.42
C ILE A 105 14.63 0.46 -3.91
N CYS A 106 14.27 1.65 -4.36
CA CYS A 106 14.08 1.95 -5.77
C CYS A 106 15.46 2.15 -6.45
N HIS A 107 15.87 1.16 -7.26
CA HIS A 107 17.18 1.17 -7.89
C HIS A 107 17.24 2.00 -9.16
N ALA A 108 16.19 1.94 -9.99
CA ALA A 108 16.13 2.65 -11.26
C ALA A 108 14.67 2.86 -11.71
N VAL A 109 14.43 3.97 -12.41
CA VAL A 109 13.13 4.34 -12.96
C VAL A 109 13.25 4.49 -14.46
N CYS A 110 12.33 3.93 -15.22
CA CYS A 110 12.19 4.14 -16.65
C CYS A 110 10.92 4.95 -16.92
N ASP A 111 11.08 6.18 -17.37
CA ASP A 111 10.01 7.10 -17.78
C ASP A 111 9.75 7.10 -19.29
N ASP A 112 10.52 6.27 -20.04
CA ASP A 112 10.34 6.08 -21.49
C ASP A 112 9.45 4.86 -21.76
N PRO A 113 8.19 5.04 -22.19
CA PRO A 113 7.33 3.93 -22.56
C PRO A 113 7.80 3.18 -23.81
N GLY A 114 8.76 3.72 -24.56
CA GLY A 114 9.35 3.05 -25.73
C GLY A 114 10.10 1.75 -25.37
N VAL A 115 10.48 1.54 -24.10
CA VAL A 115 11.25 0.36 -23.68
C VAL A 115 10.37 -0.89 -23.58
N ILE A 116 9.28 -0.83 -22.79
CA ILE A 116 8.37 -1.99 -22.59
C ILE A 116 6.88 -1.61 -22.73
N GLY A 117 6.59 -0.53 -23.45
CA GLY A 117 5.22 -0.06 -23.70
C GLY A 117 4.59 0.77 -22.58
N THR A 118 5.30 1.05 -21.48
CA THR A 118 4.82 1.79 -20.31
C THR A 118 5.98 2.24 -19.44
N CYS A 119 5.78 3.23 -18.57
CA CYS A 119 6.73 3.55 -17.49
C CYS A 119 6.81 2.41 -16.48
N PHE A 120 7.99 2.21 -15.88
CA PHE A 120 8.22 1.19 -14.86
C PHE A 120 9.37 1.60 -13.94
N TYR A 121 9.52 0.89 -12.85
CA TYR A 121 10.72 0.99 -12.01
C TYR A 121 11.18 -0.39 -11.54
N VAL A 122 12.46 -0.45 -11.17
CA VAL A 122 13.08 -1.66 -10.61
C VAL A 122 13.50 -1.36 -9.17
N MET A 123 13.12 -2.27 -8.29
CA MET A 123 13.37 -2.16 -6.84
C MET A 123 14.03 -3.43 -6.30
N SER A 124 14.52 -3.36 -5.06
CA SER A 124 15.04 -4.53 -4.36
C SER A 124 13.95 -5.59 -4.16
N ALA A 125 14.34 -6.85 -4.30
CA ALA A 125 13.50 -7.97 -3.83
C ALA A 125 13.48 -7.96 -2.29
N VAL A 126 12.29 -8.12 -1.72
CA VAL A 126 12.07 -8.14 -0.27
C VAL A 126 11.71 -9.55 0.17
N GLY A 127 12.49 -10.10 1.09
CA GLY A 127 12.19 -11.39 1.72
C GLY A 127 11.20 -11.24 2.87
N GLY A 128 10.43 -12.30 3.14
CA GLY A 128 9.48 -12.34 4.22
C GLY A 128 8.09 -12.83 3.78
N PHE A 129 7.08 -12.50 4.56
CA PHE A 129 5.68 -12.87 4.29
C PHE A 129 4.74 -11.73 4.69
N ALA A 130 3.58 -11.64 4.03
CA ALA A 130 2.49 -10.76 4.45
C ALA A 130 1.79 -11.38 5.69
N PRO A 131 1.72 -10.68 6.84
CA PRO A 131 1.18 -11.26 8.07
C PRO A 131 -0.37 -11.25 8.09
N VAL A 132 -0.96 -11.93 7.12
CA VAL A 132 -2.42 -12.10 6.97
C VAL A 132 -2.78 -13.58 7.05
N GLY A 133 -3.91 -13.92 7.66
CA GLY A 133 -4.34 -15.30 7.86
C GLY A 133 -3.46 -16.08 8.84
N ASP A 134 -3.12 -17.31 8.50
CA ASP A 134 -2.29 -18.17 9.34
C ASP A 134 -0.82 -17.71 9.33
N LEU A 135 -0.31 -17.40 10.51
CA LEU A 135 1.06 -16.89 10.67
C LEU A 135 2.07 -18.05 10.66
N PRO A 136 3.20 -17.93 9.92
CA PRO A 136 4.20 -18.99 9.85
C PRO A 136 5.18 -19.00 11.03
N GLY A 137 5.85 -20.14 11.24
CA GLY A 137 7.00 -20.30 12.12
C GLY A 137 6.70 -19.90 13.58
N ARG A 138 7.57 -19.09 14.16
CA ARG A 138 7.43 -18.64 15.54
C ARG A 138 6.21 -17.73 15.76
N TYR A 139 5.77 -17.00 14.77
CA TYR A 139 4.57 -16.19 14.89
C TYR A 139 3.31 -17.01 15.17
N ALA A 140 3.25 -18.28 14.71
CA ALA A 140 2.13 -19.17 15.02
C ALA A 140 2.06 -19.53 16.48
N THR A 141 3.19 -19.66 17.19
CA THR A 141 3.27 -20.25 18.52
C THR A 141 3.71 -19.30 19.63
N ASP A 142 4.37 -18.20 19.30
CA ASP A 142 4.99 -17.29 20.26
C ASP A 142 4.25 -15.93 20.30
N PRO A 143 3.48 -15.66 21.38
CA PRO A 143 2.78 -14.38 21.54
C PRO A 143 3.71 -13.15 21.56
N GLU A 144 4.92 -13.28 22.09
CA GLU A 144 5.89 -12.18 22.14
C GLU A 144 6.33 -11.76 20.73
N TRP A 145 6.44 -12.72 19.79
CA TRP A 145 6.74 -12.41 18.41
C TRP A 145 5.62 -11.61 17.73
N ARG A 146 4.36 -11.96 18.02
CA ARG A 146 3.20 -11.22 17.50
C ARG A 146 3.12 -9.82 18.10
N HIS A 147 3.38 -9.69 19.39
CA HIS A 147 3.42 -8.39 20.06
C HIS A 147 4.46 -7.48 19.44
N ARG A 148 5.69 -7.97 19.29
CA ARG A 148 6.78 -7.19 18.67
C ARG A 148 6.52 -6.85 17.21
N LEU A 149 5.87 -7.73 16.43
CA LEU A 149 5.46 -7.42 15.06
C LEU A 149 4.46 -6.27 15.03
N GLY A 150 3.43 -6.29 15.88
CA GLY A 150 2.45 -5.20 15.96
C GLY A 150 3.09 -3.86 16.34
N LEU A 151 4.05 -3.86 17.28
CA LEU A 151 4.83 -2.66 17.61
C LEU A 151 5.70 -2.20 16.44
N ALA A 152 6.34 -3.12 15.70
CA ALA A 152 7.15 -2.79 14.53
C ALA A 152 6.31 -2.14 13.41
N MET A 153 5.04 -2.52 13.27
CA MET A 153 4.13 -1.84 12.34
C MET A 153 3.94 -0.37 12.71
N VAL A 154 3.73 -0.07 13.98
CA VAL A 154 3.59 1.32 14.45
C VAL A 154 4.90 2.09 14.33
N ASP A 155 6.04 1.46 14.62
CA ASP A 155 7.35 2.07 14.46
C ASP A 155 7.62 2.50 13.00
N ALA A 156 7.16 1.70 12.01
CA ALA A 156 7.32 2.02 10.60
C ALA A 156 6.55 3.29 10.18
N ILE A 157 5.28 3.42 10.58
CA ILE A 157 4.50 4.64 10.27
C ILE A 157 4.92 5.83 11.14
N ALA A 158 5.44 5.60 12.35
CA ALA A 158 6.05 6.66 13.14
C ALA A 158 7.34 7.17 12.50
N ALA A 159 8.14 6.30 11.87
CA ALA A 159 9.29 6.72 11.08
C ALA A 159 8.86 7.56 9.88
N LEU A 160 7.82 7.14 9.14
CA LEU A 160 7.26 7.90 8.02
C LEU A 160 6.74 9.27 8.46
N ALA A 161 6.03 9.34 9.60
CA ALA A 161 5.49 10.58 10.15
C ALA A 161 6.57 11.63 10.47
N ARG A 162 7.80 11.20 10.76
CA ARG A 162 8.95 12.10 11.02
C ARG A 162 9.61 12.64 9.75
N VAL A 163 9.31 12.06 8.59
CA VAL A 163 9.84 12.54 7.31
C VAL A 163 9.16 13.86 6.95
N ARG A 164 9.93 14.91 6.77
CA ARG A 164 9.41 16.21 6.36
C ARG A 164 9.29 16.30 4.84
N PRO A 165 8.07 16.41 4.28
CA PRO A 165 7.85 16.34 2.83
C PRO A 165 8.70 17.32 2.02
N ALA A 166 8.87 18.56 2.52
CA ALA A 166 9.64 19.60 1.82
C ALA A 166 11.14 19.29 1.77
N GLU A 167 11.68 18.63 2.81
CA GLU A 167 13.13 18.33 2.91
C GLU A 167 13.53 17.17 1.98
N VAL A 168 12.58 16.29 1.65
CA VAL A 168 12.81 15.13 0.77
C VAL A 168 12.23 15.34 -0.64
N GLY A 169 11.87 16.55 -1.01
CA GLY A 169 11.38 16.86 -2.34
C GLY A 169 9.95 16.37 -2.64
N LEU A 170 9.12 16.11 -1.62
CA LEU A 170 7.73 15.64 -1.75
C LEU A 170 6.68 16.71 -1.36
N GLY A 171 7.08 17.98 -1.26
CA GLY A 171 6.17 19.05 -0.85
C GLY A 171 4.97 19.30 -1.78
N ASP A 172 5.02 18.82 -3.01
CA ASP A 172 3.97 18.90 -4.03
C ASP A 172 3.14 17.59 -4.17
N LEU A 173 3.37 16.59 -3.32
CA LEU A 173 2.71 15.29 -3.42
C LEU A 173 1.19 15.35 -3.19
N GLY A 174 0.68 16.44 -2.62
CA GLY A 174 -0.73 16.67 -2.33
C GLY A 174 -1.05 18.14 -2.09
N ARG A 175 -2.24 18.41 -1.60
CA ARG A 175 -2.73 19.76 -1.30
C ARG A 175 -2.98 19.90 0.20
N PRO A 176 -2.05 20.48 0.97
CA PRO A 176 -2.18 20.60 2.43
C PRO A 176 -3.22 21.64 2.86
N ASP A 177 -3.38 22.75 2.12
CA ASP A 177 -4.25 23.85 2.50
C ASP A 177 -5.70 23.41 2.66
N GLY A 178 -6.32 23.69 3.82
CA GLY A 178 -7.69 23.31 4.13
C GLY A 178 -7.91 21.79 4.09
N TRP A 179 -6.92 20.99 4.48
CA TRP A 179 -6.98 19.53 4.36
C TRP A 179 -8.12 18.96 5.21
N LEU A 180 -8.23 19.36 6.48
CA LEU A 180 -9.28 18.91 7.41
C LEU A 180 -10.68 19.25 6.91
N GLU A 181 -10.86 20.49 6.44
CA GLU A 181 -12.14 21.03 5.98
C GLU A 181 -12.67 20.29 4.75
N ARG A 182 -11.76 19.77 3.92
CA ARG A 182 -12.14 19.10 2.68
C ARG A 182 -12.51 17.62 2.83
N GLN A 183 -12.16 16.98 3.95
CA GLN A 183 -12.27 15.52 4.05
C GLN A 183 -13.71 15.04 3.85
N VAL A 184 -14.63 15.49 4.66
CA VAL A 184 -16.03 15.02 4.61
C VAL A 184 -16.67 15.36 3.26
N GLY A 185 -16.57 16.62 2.84
CA GLY A 185 -17.15 17.05 1.56
C GLY A 185 -16.57 16.32 0.34
N ARG A 186 -15.28 15.92 0.37
CA ARG A 186 -14.66 15.10 -0.67
C ARG A 186 -15.30 13.71 -0.72
N TRP A 187 -15.44 13.06 0.42
CA TRP A 187 -15.97 11.70 0.49
C TRP A 187 -17.46 11.63 0.25
N ARG A 188 -18.24 12.64 0.68
CA ARG A 188 -19.65 12.78 0.29
C ARG A 188 -19.82 12.87 -1.23
N ARG A 189 -19.01 13.70 -1.90
CA ARG A 189 -19.04 13.77 -3.38
C ARG A 189 -18.63 12.45 -4.03
N GLN A 190 -17.67 11.74 -3.46
CA GLN A 190 -17.28 10.41 -3.96
C GLN A 190 -18.47 9.43 -3.86
N LEU A 191 -19.15 9.37 -2.72
CA LEU A 191 -20.31 8.52 -2.52
C LEU A 191 -21.45 8.88 -3.47
N GLU A 192 -21.74 10.17 -3.63
CA GLU A 192 -22.77 10.65 -4.56
C GLU A 192 -22.47 10.28 -6.02
N SER A 193 -21.16 10.28 -6.40
CA SER A 193 -20.77 9.92 -7.76
C SER A 193 -21.09 8.46 -8.13
N TYR A 194 -21.31 7.60 -7.15
CA TYR A 194 -21.65 6.20 -7.39
C TYR A 194 -23.05 6.01 -7.95
N LYS A 195 -23.94 6.99 -7.78
CA LYS A 195 -25.29 6.99 -8.39
C LYS A 195 -25.26 7.01 -9.93
N ALA A 196 -24.10 7.30 -10.52
CA ALA A 196 -23.90 7.21 -11.97
C ALA A 196 -23.68 5.76 -12.48
N PHE A 197 -23.59 4.77 -11.60
CA PHE A 197 -23.50 3.38 -12.00
C PHE A 197 -24.90 2.80 -12.25
N ASP A 198 -25.10 2.23 -13.43
CA ASP A 198 -26.36 1.60 -13.81
C ASP A 198 -26.72 0.47 -12.84
N GLY A 199 -27.98 0.40 -12.41
CA GLY A 199 -28.47 -0.62 -11.49
C GLY A 199 -28.07 -0.43 -10.02
N TYR A 200 -27.41 0.67 -9.67
CA TYR A 200 -27.10 1.01 -8.29
C TYR A 200 -28.19 1.95 -7.74
N ASP A 201 -29.00 1.46 -6.81
CA ASP A 201 -30.14 2.20 -6.23
C ASP A 201 -29.73 3.32 -5.25
N GLY A 202 -28.45 3.44 -4.99
CA GLY A 202 -27.88 4.39 -4.02
C GLY A 202 -27.30 3.69 -2.77
N PRO A 203 -26.57 4.45 -1.93
CA PRO A 203 -25.95 3.87 -0.75
C PRO A 203 -27.02 3.61 0.33
N ASP A 204 -27.22 2.34 0.68
CA ASP A 204 -27.95 1.92 1.87
C ASP A 204 -26.95 1.77 3.03
N LEU A 205 -26.32 2.90 3.42
CA LEU A 205 -25.31 2.97 4.48
C LEU A 205 -25.91 3.69 5.69
N PRO A 206 -26.26 2.96 6.76
CA PRO A 206 -26.71 3.58 7.99
C PRO A 206 -25.60 4.48 8.56
N GLU A 207 -25.98 5.51 9.31
CA GLU A 207 -25.07 6.41 10.03
C GLU A 207 -24.14 7.27 9.16
N VAL A 208 -24.11 7.12 7.83
CA VAL A 208 -23.17 7.86 6.96
C VAL A 208 -23.31 9.38 7.09
N GLU A 209 -24.53 9.90 7.14
CA GLU A 209 -24.76 11.34 7.32
C GLU A 209 -24.40 11.78 8.75
N ARG A 210 -24.83 11.02 9.77
CA ARG A 210 -24.53 11.32 11.17
C ARG A 210 -23.01 11.39 11.44
N VAL A 211 -22.27 10.39 10.94
CA VAL A 211 -20.80 10.37 11.09
C VAL A 211 -20.17 11.54 10.33
N GLY A 212 -20.64 11.83 9.13
CA GLY A 212 -20.16 12.97 8.35
C GLY A 212 -20.38 14.31 9.06
N ASP A 213 -21.59 14.55 9.59
CA ASP A 213 -21.93 15.77 10.32
C ASP A 213 -21.11 15.91 11.61
N TRP A 214 -20.91 14.81 12.33
CA TRP A 214 -20.07 14.80 13.53
C TRP A 214 -18.61 15.15 13.18
N LEU A 215 -18.04 14.57 12.13
CA LEU A 215 -16.68 14.87 11.66
C LEU A 215 -16.52 16.34 11.28
N GLU A 216 -17.54 16.97 10.68
CA GLU A 216 -17.51 18.40 10.36
C GLU A 216 -17.58 19.29 11.61
N ALA A 217 -18.35 18.87 12.62
CA ALA A 217 -18.53 19.62 13.84
C ALA A 217 -17.36 19.53 14.84
N HIS A 218 -16.59 18.43 14.80
CA HIS A 218 -15.54 18.11 15.78
C HIS A 218 -14.14 18.02 15.17
N ARG A 219 -13.85 18.85 14.14
CA ARG A 219 -12.51 18.86 13.54
C ARG A 219 -11.44 19.18 14.59
N PRO A 220 -10.30 18.47 14.55
CA PRO A 220 -9.15 18.83 15.39
C PRO A 220 -8.71 20.27 15.16
N ASP A 221 -8.27 20.92 16.24
CA ASP A 221 -7.72 22.28 16.19
C ASP A 221 -6.28 22.28 15.64
N ASP A 222 -5.56 21.14 15.75
CA ASP A 222 -4.20 20.97 15.24
C ASP A 222 -4.16 20.08 14.01
N PHE A 223 -3.28 20.42 13.09
CA PHE A 223 -2.99 19.65 11.89
C PHE A 223 -1.48 19.59 11.69
N THR A 224 -0.96 18.39 11.60
CA THR A 224 0.45 18.16 11.30
C THR A 224 0.62 17.72 9.86
N LEU A 225 1.34 18.52 9.07
CA LEU A 225 1.64 18.15 7.69
C LEU A 225 2.74 17.09 7.63
N GLY A 226 2.42 15.94 7.09
CA GLY A 226 3.35 14.84 6.88
C GLY A 226 3.04 14.06 5.61
N ILE A 227 3.82 13.00 5.39
CA ILE A 227 3.56 11.99 4.36
C ILE A 227 2.66 10.93 4.99
N ILE A 228 1.58 10.58 4.33
CA ILE A 228 0.73 9.44 4.70
C ILE A 228 0.82 8.37 3.62
N HIS A 229 0.91 7.11 4.04
CA HIS A 229 0.86 5.95 3.15
C HIS A 229 -0.52 5.89 2.46
N GLY A 230 -1.59 6.11 3.23
CA GLY A 230 -2.96 6.22 2.73
C GLY A 230 -3.72 4.91 2.62
N ASP A 231 -3.03 3.76 2.75
CA ASP A 231 -3.59 2.40 2.77
C ASP A 231 -2.74 1.45 3.65
N TYR A 232 -2.42 1.88 4.87
CA TYR A 232 -1.52 1.15 5.76
C TYR A 232 -2.24 0.06 6.55
N HIS A 233 -2.02 -1.20 6.18
CA HIS A 233 -2.61 -2.38 6.84
C HIS A 233 -1.74 -3.63 6.68
N LEU A 234 -2.11 -4.73 7.36
CA LEU A 234 -1.36 -5.99 7.42
C LEU A 234 -1.01 -6.59 6.05
N ALA A 235 -1.87 -6.45 5.04
CA ALA A 235 -1.60 -6.98 3.71
C ALA A 235 -0.57 -6.16 2.92
N ASN A 236 -0.31 -4.91 3.34
CA ASN A 236 0.65 -4.01 2.69
C ASN A 236 2.00 -3.93 3.44
N VAL A 237 2.30 -4.93 4.27
CA VAL A 237 3.62 -5.06 4.90
C VAL A 237 4.19 -6.46 4.71
N MET A 238 5.52 -6.56 4.77
CA MET A 238 6.25 -7.82 4.81
C MET A 238 6.94 -7.97 6.16
N ALA A 239 6.75 -9.12 6.81
CA ALA A 239 7.41 -9.48 8.06
C ALA A 239 8.55 -10.48 7.80
N SER A 240 9.64 -10.36 8.57
CA SER A 240 10.76 -11.29 8.49
C SER A 240 10.39 -12.66 9.07
N HIS A 241 10.88 -13.74 8.45
CA HIS A 241 10.76 -15.09 9.01
C HIS A 241 11.65 -15.30 10.26
N ASP A 242 12.76 -14.58 10.34
CA ASP A 242 13.84 -14.84 11.29
C ASP A 242 13.82 -13.90 12.51
N ARG A 243 13.11 -12.77 12.42
CA ARG A 243 13.02 -11.73 13.46
C ARG A 243 11.64 -11.10 13.48
N PRO A 244 11.12 -10.70 14.67
CA PRO A 244 9.80 -10.05 14.78
C PRO A 244 9.88 -8.57 14.38
N GLU A 245 10.16 -8.30 13.10
CA GLU A 245 10.32 -6.97 12.52
C GLU A 245 9.79 -6.94 11.08
N LEU A 246 9.49 -5.76 10.58
CA LEU A 246 9.12 -5.57 9.18
C LEU A 246 10.37 -5.55 8.29
N THR A 247 10.25 -6.21 7.14
CA THR A 247 11.24 -6.11 6.07
C THR A 247 10.87 -5.05 5.05
N ALA A 248 9.58 -4.78 4.85
CA ALA A 248 9.11 -3.67 4.03
C ALA A 248 7.65 -3.28 4.29
N VAL A 249 7.36 -2.01 4.03
CA VAL A 249 6.04 -1.48 3.73
C VAL A 249 5.91 -1.42 2.21
N LEU A 250 4.79 -1.90 1.68
CA LEU A 250 4.51 -2.06 0.26
C LEU A 250 3.32 -1.18 -0.17
N ASP A 251 3.13 -1.04 -1.48
CA ASP A 251 1.97 -0.41 -2.11
C ASP A 251 1.78 1.07 -1.78
N TRP A 252 2.74 1.87 -2.24
CA TRP A 252 2.82 3.32 -2.01
C TRP A 252 1.97 4.16 -2.99
N GLU A 253 1.07 3.52 -3.78
CA GLU A 253 0.31 4.20 -4.83
C GLU A 253 -0.67 5.25 -4.30
N LEU A 254 -1.19 5.09 -3.06
CA LEU A 254 -2.11 6.02 -2.41
C LEU A 254 -1.41 7.07 -1.52
N THR A 255 -0.08 7.06 -1.48
CA THR A 255 0.70 8.01 -0.68
C THR A 255 0.38 9.44 -1.05
N THR A 256 0.21 10.30 -0.07
CA THR A 256 -0.09 11.72 -0.26
C THR A 256 0.34 12.54 0.94
N LEU A 257 0.14 13.87 0.86
CA LEU A 257 0.27 14.75 2.01
C LEU A 257 -1.01 14.75 2.83
N GLY A 258 -0.86 14.68 4.13
CA GLY A 258 -1.95 14.70 5.10
C GLY A 258 -1.43 14.70 6.52
N ASP A 259 -2.32 14.46 7.47
CA ASP A 259 -1.90 14.28 8.85
C ASP A 259 -1.52 12.81 9.10
N PRO A 260 -0.31 12.53 9.59
CA PRO A 260 0.18 11.16 9.78
C PRO A 260 -0.63 10.32 10.75
N ARG A 261 -1.42 10.93 11.65
CA ARG A 261 -2.36 10.21 12.54
C ARG A 261 -3.39 9.37 11.77
N LEU A 262 -3.63 9.73 10.50
CA LEU A 262 -4.56 8.97 9.65
C LEU A 262 -4.07 7.56 9.33
N ASP A 263 -2.77 7.33 9.17
CA ASP A 263 -2.24 5.98 8.91
C ASP A 263 -2.37 5.08 10.14
N LEU A 264 -2.14 5.61 11.35
CA LEU A 264 -2.43 4.87 12.58
C LEU A 264 -3.94 4.56 12.70
N ALA A 265 -4.79 5.57 12.48
CA ALA A 265 -6.23 5.38 12.53
C ALA A 265 -6.72 4.35 11.49
N TRP A 266 -6.12 4.34 10.29
CA TRP A 266 -6.38 3.35 9.25
C TRP A 266 -5.98 1.95 9.68
N LEU A 267 -4.78 1.78 10.25
CA LEU A 267 -4.32 0.52 10.80
C LEU A 267 -5.30 0.01 11.87
N LEU A 268 -5.69 0.84 12.84
CA LEU A 268 -6.61 0.48 13.90
C LEU A 268 -8.03 0.15 13.40
N THR A 269 -8.46 0.78 12.31
CA THR A 269 -9.78 0.56 11.69
C THR A 269 -9.80 -0.74 10.90
N THR A 270 -8.78 -0.98 10.08
CA THR A 270 -8.64 -2.22 9.28
C THR A 270 -8.31 -3.43 10.15
N SER A 271 -7.83 -3.21 11.38
CA SER A 271 -7.52 -4.25 12.35
C SER A 271 -8.74 -4.85 13.06
N GLY A 272 -9.98 -4.38 12.82
CA GLY A 272 -11.24 -4.95 13.36
C GLY A 272 -11.95 -5.95 12.42
N GLY A 273 -11.42 -6.23 11.23
CA GLY A 273 -12.01 -7.14 10.25
C GLY A 273 -11.32 -8.52 10.16
N VAL A 274 -11.74 -9.33 9.20
CA VAL A 274 -11.07 -10.62 8.91
C VAL A 274 -9.61 -10.37 8.56
N GLY A 275 -8.68 -10.99 9.30
CA GLY A 275 -7.24 -10.73 9.20
C GLY A 275 -6.73 -9.57 10.05
N SER A 276 -7.51 -9.09 10.99
CA SER A 276 -7.16 -8.05 11.95
C SER A 276 -6.36 -8.58 13.14
N PHE A 277 -5.71 -7.68 13.90
CA PHE A 277 -5.07 -8.03 15.17
C PHE A 277 -6.04 -8.70 16.15
N GLU A 278 -7.33 -8.30 16.18
CA GLU A 278 -8.35 -8.84 17.08
C GLU A 278 -8.83 -10.23 16.67
N THR A 279 -8.83 -10.55 15.37
CA THR A 279 -9.21 -11.87 14.85
C THR A 279 -8.04 -12.81 14.64
N MET A 280 -6.80 -12.31 14.72
CA MET A 280 -5.58 -13.10 14.68
C MET A 280 -5.30 -13.76 16.04
N ALA A 281 -4.33 -14.68 16.05
CA ALA A 281 -3.93 -15.36 17.27
C ALA A 281 -3.57 -14.36 18.40
N ASN A 282 -3.88 -14.72 19.65
CA ASN A 282 -3.56 -13.92 20.83
C ASN A 282 -2.10 -13.45 20.86
N GLY A 283 -1.86 -12.25 21.43
CA GLY A 283 -0.51 -11.73 21.65
C GLY A 283 -0.14 -10.52 20.81
N PHE A 284 -0.99 -10.04 19.91
CA PHE A 284 -0.78 -8.72 19.32
C PHE A 284 -0.97 -7.61 20.36
N PRO A 285 -0.33 -6.43 20.19
CA PRO A 285 -0.50 -5.30 21.08
C PRO A 285 -1.96 -4.83 21.14
N THR A 286 -2.35 -4.31 22.28
CA THR A 286 -3.64 -3.62 22.46
C THR A 286 -3.65 -2.29 21.69
N THR A 287 -4.84 -1.77 21.42
CA THR A 287 -5.00 -0.43 20.83
C THR A 287 -4.24 0.63 21.62
N ASP A 288 -4.33 0.60 22.96
CA ASP A 288 -3.69 1.58 23.84
C ASP A 288 -2.15 1.51 23.75
N GLU A 289 -1.58 0.30 23.67
CA GLU A 289 -0.13 0.12 23.47
C GLU A 289 0.32 0.68 22.11
N LEU A 290 -0.43 0.42 21.02
CA LEU A 290 -0.13 0.94 19.69
C LEU A 290 -0.20 2.48 19.65
N VAL A 291 -1.23 3.07 20.28
CA VAL A 291 -1.42 4.52 20.36
C VAL A 291 -0.32 5.19 21.17
N SER A 292 0.01 4.64 22.36
CA SER A 292 1.11 5.13 23.18
C SER A 292 2.44 5.09 22.44
N ARG A 293 2.73 3.94 21.81
CA ARG A 293 3.95 3.75 21.00
C ARG A 293 4.07 4.76 19.87
N TYR A 294 2.96 5.03 19.17
CA TYR A 294 2.94 6.01 18.08
C TYR A 294 3.15 7.43 18.60
N GLY A 295 2.46 7.82 19.67
CA GLY A 295 2.62 9.13 20.30
C GLY A 295 4.06 9.37 20.78
N GLU A 296 4.66 8.38 21.44
CA GLU A 296 6.06 8.42 21.86
C GLU A 296 7.04 8.54 20.67
N GLY A 297 6.78 7.74 19.61
CA GLY A 297 7.63 7.71 18.42
C GLY A 297 7.57 8.96 17.56
N THR A 298 6.43 9.67 17.57
CA THR A 298 6.19 10.86 16.72
C THR A 298 6.23 12.18 17.48
N GLY A 299 5.92 12.17 18.78
CA GLY A 299 5.67 13.37 19.58
C GLY A 299 4.30 14.04 19.28
N LEU A 300 3.44 13.41 18.48
CA LEU A 300 2.11 13.94 18.16
C LEU A 300 1.14 13.72 19.32
N ARG A 301 0.24 14.68 19.51
CA ARG A 301 -0.89 14.53 20.42
C ARG A 301 -1.90 13.53 19.86
N MET A 302 -2.41 12.66 20.72
CA MET A 302 -3.35 11.61 20.34
C MET A 302 -4.76 11.84 20.91
N ASP A 303 -5.05 13.02 21.47
CA ASP A 303 -6.33 13.34 22.11
C ASP A 303 -7.50 13.24 21.12
N ASP A 304 -7.28 13.61 19.87
CA ASP A 304 -8.30 13.59 18.80
C ASP A 304 -8.35 12.26 18.04
N LEU A 305 -7.81 11.17 18.59
CA LEU A 305 -7.75 9.87 17.89
C LEU A 305 -9.15 9.38 17.47
N THR A 306 -10.18 9.68 18.24
CA THR A 306 -11.57 9.35 17.89
C THR A 306 -11.95 9.95 16.55
N TRP A 307 -11.61 11.22 16.30
CA TRP A 307 -11.87 11.89 15.02
C TRP A 307 -11.15 11.20 13.86
N TRP A 308 -9.87 10.88 14.04
CA TRP A 308 -9.07 10.21 13.01
C TRP A 308 -9.59 8.82 12.68
N ARG A 309 -10.02 8.05 13.70
CA ARG A 309 -10.61 6.72 13.52
C ARG A 309 -11.98 6.81 12.84
N ALA A 310 -12.82 7.76 13.24
CA ALA A 310 -14.10 7.99 12.57
C ALA A 310 -13.91 8.39 11.11
N LEU A 311 -12.92 9.25 10.80
CA LEU A 311 -12.57 9.60 9.42
C LEU A 311 -12.05 8.40 8.63
N ALA A 312 -11.23 7.53 9.23
CA ALA A 312 -10.74 6.32 8.58
C ALA A 312 -11.89 5.36 8.23
N CYS A 313 -12.82 5.12 9.17
CA CYS A 313 -14.04 4.34 8.91
C CYS A 313 -14.89 4.95 7.79
N TYR A 314 -15.12 6.26 7.86
CA TYR A 314 -15.90 7.01 6.87
C TYR A 314 -15.31 6.89 5.46
N LYS A 315 -14.01 7.12 5.34
CA LYS A 315 -13.26 7.01 4.08
C LYS A 315 -13.31 5.58 3.54
N LEU A 316 -12.98 4.59 4.36
CA LEU A 316 -12.92 3.19 3.93
C LEU A 316 -14.31 2.66 3.56
N GLY A 317 -15.33 2.94 4.36
CA GLY A 317 -16.70 2.54 4.07
C GLY A 317 -17.18 3.06 2.71
N ILE A 318 -16.91 4.33 2.39
CA ILE A 318 -17.25 4.90 1.07
C ILE A 318 -16.43 4.23 -0.05
N ILE A 319 -15.16 3.94 0.15
CA ILE A 319 -14.33 3.26 -0.86
C ILE A 319 -14.89 1.86 -1.17
N LEU A 320 -15.24 1.09 -0.14
CA LEU A 320 -15.77 -0.26 -0.29
C LEU A 320 -17.13 -0.24 -1.00
N GLU A 321 -18.00 0.70 -0.67
CA GLU A 321 -19.30 0.89 -1.33
C GLU A 321 -19.16 1.15 -2.83
N GLY A 322 -18.08 1.78 -3.26
CA GLY A 322 -17.78 1.96 -4.69
C GLY A 322 -17.59 0.64 -5.44
N THR A 323 -17.23 -0.45 -4.77
CA THR A 323 -17.17 -1.78 -5.40
C THR A 323 -18.56 -2.40 -5.53
N ASN A 324 -19.42 -2.21 -4.54
CA ASN A 324 -20.83 -2.59 -4.62
C ASN A 324 -21.54 -1.87 -5.80
N ALA A 325 -21.33 -0.57 -5.94
CA ALA A 325 -21.86 0.20 -7.07
C ALA A 325 -21.34 -0.32 -8.43
N ARG A 326 -20.06 -0.68 -8.53
CA ARG A 326 -19.50 -1.31 -9.74
C ARG A 326 -20.10 -2.70 -10.00
N ALA A 327 -20.35 -3.48 -8.94
CA ALA A 327 -20.96 -4.78 -9.06
C ALA A 327 -22.41 -4.70 -9.58
N ALA A 328 -23.19 -3.74 -9.10
CA ALA A 328 -24.52 -3.44 -9.61
C ALA A 328 -24.51 -3.13 -11.12
N ALA A 329 -23.49 -2.42 -11.59
CA ALA A 329 -23.30 -2.10 -13.02
C ALA A 329 -22.63 -3.23 -13.82
N GLY A 330 -22.46 -4.44 -13.28
CA GLY A 330 -21.81 -5.57 -13.95
C GLY A 330 -20.30 -5.41 -14.18
N ARG A 331 -19.65 -4.48 -13.45
CA ARG A 331 -18.20 -4.16 -13.56
C ARG A 331 -17.34 -4.77 -12.45
N ALA A 332 -17.97 -5.54 -11.56
CA ALA A 332 -17.31 -6.34 -10.53
C ALA A 332 -18.20 -7.55 -10.22
N PRO A 333 -17.67 -8.64 -9.62
CA PRO A 333 -18.48 -9.76 -9.18
C PRO A 333 -19.49 -9.33 -8.10
N VAL A 334 -20.75 -9.76 -8.25
CA VAL A 334 -21.87 -9.37 -7.37
C VAL A 334 -21.60 -9.78 -5.91
N GLU A 335 -21.07 -10.98 -5.71
CA GLU A 335 -20.75 -11.52 -4.37
C GLU A 335 -19.72 -10.67 -3.65
N ILE A 336 -18.67 -10.21 -4.37
CA ILE A 336 -17.66 -9.30 -3.82
C ILE A 336 -18.29 -7.92 -3.50
N GLY A 337 -19.20 -7.44 -4.37
CA GLY A 337 -19.92 -6.20 -4.12
C GLY A 337 -20.71 -6.25 -2.81
N HIS A 338 -21.49 -7.30 -2.61
CA HIS A 338 -22.31 -7.51 -1.41
C HIS A 338 -21.46 -7.69 -0.14
N ASP A 339 -20.36 -8.45 -0.20
CA ASP A 339 -19.45 -8.63 0.93
C ASP A 339 -18.85 -7.27 1.36
N LEU A 340 -18.38 -6.48 0.40
CA LEU A 340 -17.79 -5.17 0.68
C LEU A 340 -18.82 -4.13 1.12
N HIS A 341 -20.06 -4.22 0.67
CA HIS A 341 -21.17 -3.43 1.21
C HIS A 341 -21.43 -3.76 2.68
N GLY A 342 -21.50 -5.05 3.05
CA GLY A 342 -21.64 -5.46 4.45
C GLY A 342 -20.54 -4.88 5.34
N ARG A 343 -19.28 -4.94 4.88
CA ARG A 343 -18.15 -4.33 5.59
C ARG A 343 -18.24 -2.81 5.67
N ALA A 344 -18.77 -2.15 4.65
CA ALA A 344 -19.02 -0.70 4.70
C ALA A 344 -20.04 -0.35 5.79
N VAL A 345 -21.13 -1.10 5.91
CA VAL A 345 -22.12 -0.97 6.99
C VAL A 345 -21.48 -1.15 8.36
N ASP A 346 -20.63 -2.18 8.54
CA ASP A 346 -19.90 -2.42 9.78
C ASP A 346 -18.99 -1.25 10.16
N LEU A 347 -18.29 -0.67 9.17
CA LEU A 347 -17.41 0.49 9.40
C LEU A 347 -18.20 1.74 9.85
N PHE A 348 -19.38 2.00 9.29
CA PHE A 348 -20.22 3.10 9.75
C PHE A 348 -20.80 2.84 11.14
N THR A 349 -21.15 1.60 11.46
CA THR A 349 -21.56 1.18 12.81
C THR A 349 -20.41 1.36 13.81
N GLN A 350 -19.20 0.98 13.43
CA GLN A 350 -18.00 1.19 14.26
C GLN A 350 -17.74 2.69 14.50
N ALA A 351 -17.81 3.51 13.44
CA ALA A 351 -17.65 4.96 13.57
C ALA A 351 -18.69 5.57 14.50
N SER A 352 -19.97 5.17 14.36
CA SER A 352 -21.06 5.58 15.24
C SER A 352 -20.77 5.24 16.71
N GLY A 353 -20.32 4.02 16.97
CA GLY A 353 -19.94 3.59 18.32
C GLY A 353 -18.70 4.32 18.89
N LEU A 354 -17.80 4.80 18.05
CA LEU A 354 -16.66 5.65 18.48
C LEU A 354 -17.14 7.03 18.93
N ILE A 355 -17.98 7.69 18.13
CA ILE A 355 -18.48 9.03 18.43
C ILE A 355 -19.44 9.07 19.60
N ASP A 356 -20.18 7.97 19.90
CA ASP A 356 -21.05 7.87 21.06
C ASP A 356 -20.30 7.82 22.40
N ARG A 357 -19.04 7.45 22.37
CA ARG A 357 -18.16 7.37 23.55
C ARG A 357 -17.27 8.60 23.74
N HIS A 358 -17.34 9.55 22.84
CA HIS A 358 -16.58 10.81 22.90
C HIS A 358 -17.38 11.88 23.61
#